data_441a3640093fc58aa796bf0e49bcc50c
#
_entry.id   441a3640093fc58aa796bf0e49bcc50c
#
_cell.length_a   1.000
_cell.length_b   1.000
_cell.length_c   1.000
_cell.angle_alpha   90.00
_cell.angle_beta   90.00
_cell.angle_gamma   90.00
#
_symmetry.space_group_name_H-M   'P 1'
#
loop_
_entity.id
_entity.type
_entity.pdbx_description
1 polymer ?
#
loop_
_entity_poly.entity_id
_entity_poly.type
_entity_poly.pdbx_seq_one_letter_code
_entity_poly.pdbx_strand_id
1 'polypeptide(L)'
;MRVASLAFAAALAAVFVSTQAAAQAVEERSFEIEGETLRYTLRTHPADAHRFAHPFDPAPQLSPESALDTAKLLNQYLAAGKIEDAALLSNSPKRRYAVLQDYQQEVGEEDFRRVFSQYSHPENRVAAEITIGAHTLLIWYLAQDHRYAGLFFMQVEGRALMDDVPSETRSQLRRLLEAYRAGEIRAATR
;
A
#
# COMPACT_ATOMS: atom_id res chain seq x y z
N MET A 1 9.75 71.52 29.43
CA MET A 1 8.85 70.37 29.43
C MET A 1 9.30 69.42 28.35
N ARG A 2 9.93 68.26 28.71
CA ARG A 2 10.39 67.25 27.81
C ARG A 2 9.44 66.06 27.89
N VAL A 3 8.79 65.72 26.76
CA VAL A 3 7.90 64.58 26.67
C VAL A 3 8.73 63.40 26.16
N ALA A 4 8.84 62.34 26.96
CA ALA A 4 9.52 61.10 26.62
C ALA A 4 8.53 60.17 25.91
N SER A 5 8.83 59.80 24.67
CA SER A 5 8.09 58.77 23.95
C SER A 5 8.66 57.39 24.31
N LEU A 6 7.81 56.54 24.90
CA LEU A 6 8.08 55.11 25.10
C LEU A 6 7.70 54.35 23.80
N ALA A 7 8.67 53.76 23.18
CA ALA A 7 8.46 52.80 22.08
C ALA A 7 8.26 51.39 22.67
N PHE A 8 7.08 50.80 22.45
CA PHE A 8 6.75 49.43 22.79
C PHE A 8 7.17 48.53 21.63
N ALA A 9 8.22 47.78 21.83
CA ALA A 9 8.62 46.74 20.88
C ALA A 9 7.88 45.41 21.20
N ALA A 10 6.89 45.07 20.42
CA ALA A 10 6.22 43.76 20.48
C ALA A 10 7.06 42.72 19.75
N ALA A 11 7.69 41.80 20.49
CA ALA A 11 8.36 40.66 19.93
C ALA A 11 7.33 39.56 19.56
N LEU A 12 7.10 39.37 18.27
CA LEU A 12 6.30 38.26 17.75
C LEU A 12 7.18 37.00 17.79
N ALA A 13 6.98 36.11 18.75
CA ALA A 13 7.57 34.79 18.76
C ALA A 13 6.79 33.88 17.78
N ALA A 14 7.34 33.66 16.60
CA ALA A 14 6.81 32.66 15.65
C ALA A 14 7.14 31.26 16.18
N VAL A 15 6.13 30.57 16.67
CA VAL A 15 6.23 29.15 17.03
C VAL A 15 6.20 28.35 15.73
N PHE A 16 7.36 27.93 15.25
CA PHE A 16 7.47 26.94 14.20
C PHE A 16 7.07 25.58 14.77
N VAL A 17 5.83 25.16 14.56
CA VAL A 17 5.43 23.78 14.77
C VAL A 17 6.01 22.97 13.59
N SER A 18 7.17 22.38 13.80
CA SER A 18 7.74 21.39 12.87
C SER A 18 6.89 20.12 12.99
N THR A 19 5.95 19.93 12.08
CA THR A 19 5.34 18.61 11.84
C THR A 19 6.42 17.71 11.27
N GLN A 20 7.14 16.99 12.14
CA GLN A 20 7.95 15.86 11.70
C GLN A 20 6.99 14.80 11.16
N ALA A 21 6.88 14.74 9.83
CA ALA A 21 6.33 13.56 9.18
C ALA A 21 7.20 12.38 9.65
N ALA A 22 6.61 11.43 10.38
CA ALA A 22 7.31 10.26 10.84
C ALA A 22 7.92 9.57 9.62
N ALA A 23 9.24 9.63 9.49
CA ALA A 23 9.94 9.03 8.38
C ALA A 23 9.61 7.53 8.36
N GLN A 24 9.07 7.06 7.24
CA GLN A 24 8.82 5.64 7.03
C GLN A 24 10.14 4.89 7.17
N ALA A 25 10.23 4.00 8.16
CA ALA A 25 11.44 3.21 8.35
C ALA A 25 11.56 2.21 7.18
N VAL A 26 12.67 2.29 6.48
CA VAL A 26 13.07 1.30 5.45
C VAL A 26 14.29 0.59 6.00
N GLU A 27 14.21 -0.73 6.07
CA GLU A 27 15.26 -1.59 6.63
C GLU A 27 15.68 -2.64 5.61
N GLU A 28 17.00 -2.81 5.41
CA GLU A 28 17.53 -3.95 4.67
C GLU A 28 17.55 -5.17 5.58
N ARG A 29 17.03 -6.29 5.09
CA ARG A 29 16.95 -7.55 5.81
C ARG A 29 17.33 -8.74 4.94
N SER A 30 17.63 -9.86 5.59
CA SER A 30 17.79 -11.15 4.94
C SER A 30 16.96 -12.21 5.66
N PHE A 31 16.53 -13.21 4.91
CA PHE A 31 15.79 -14.36 5.41
C PHE A 31 16.30 -15.63 4.74
N GLU A 32 16.62 -16.64 5.56
CA GLU A 32 17.05 -17.95 5.10
C GLU A 32 15.83 -18.85 4.86
N ILE A 33 15.69 -19.36 3.64
CA ILE A 33 14.63 -20.28 3.29
C ILE A 33 15.17 -21.37 2.35
N GLU A 34 15.00 -22.63 2.72
CA GLU A 34 15.43 -23.80 1.94
C GLU A 34 16.91 -23.75 1.49
N GLY A 35 17.78 -23.13 2.31
CA GLY A 35 19.21 -22.97 2.03
C GLY A 35 19.56 -21.79 1.11
N GLU A 36 18.57 -20.96 0.74
CA GLU A 36 18.75 -19.72 -0.02
C GLU A 36 18.64 -18.52 0.93
N THR A 37 19.59 -17.56 0.84
CA THR A 37 19.51 -16.29 1.56
C THR A 37 18.80 -15.24 0.68
N LEU A 38 17.57 -14.91 1.00
CA LEU A 38 16.83 -13.83 0.33
C LEU A 38 17.15 -12.49 0.99
N ARG A 39 17.66 -11.53 0.20
CA ARG A 39 17.85 -10.14 0.64
C ARG A 39 16.70 -9.29 0.14
N TYR A 40 16.13 -8.47 1.04
CA TYR A 40 14.99 -7.62 0.74
C TYR A 40 15.00 -6.35 1.57
N THR A 41 14.26 -5.34 1.13
CA THR A 41 13.94 -4.18 1.96
C THR A 41 12.57 -4.36 2.57
N LEU A 42 12.42 -3.96 3.84
CA LEU A 42 11.14 -3.92 4.54
C LEU A 42 10.82 -2.49 4.91
N ARG A 43 9.63 -2.03 4.51
CA ARG A 43 9.09 -0.72 4.85
C ARG A 43 7.84 -0.89 5.72
N THR A 44 7.73 -0.09 6.76
CA THR A 44 6.52 0.05 7.56
C THR A 44 5.75 1.29 7.13
N HIS A 45 4.42 1.20 7.19
CA HIS A 45 3.53 2.30 6.85
C HIS A 45 2.81 2.84 8.11
N PRO A 46 2.35 4.10 8.11
CA PRO A 46 1.44 4.61 9.14
C PRO A 46 0.19 3.73 9.25
N ALA A 47 -0.41 3.65 10.43
CA ALA A 47 -1.57 2.79 10.70
C ALA A 47 -2.77 3.09 9.79
N ASP A 48 -2.90 4.32 9.34
CA ASP A 48 -3.96 4.81 8.46
C ASP A 48 -3.58 4.90 6.97
N ALA A 49 -2.39 4.42 6.60
CA ALA A 49 -1.90 4.47 5.21
C ALA A 49 -2.85 3.82 4.20
N HIS A 50 -3.64 2.82 4.63
CA HIS A 50 -4.64 2.13 3.81
C HIS A 50 -5.88 2.99 3.52
N ARG A 51 -6.12 4.04 4.32
CA ARG A 51 -7.34 4.84 4.19
C ARG A 51 -7.33 5.60 2.87
N PHE A 52 -8.49 5.59 2.24
CA PHE A 52 -8.78 6.53 1.17
C PHE A 52 -9.05 7.90 1.78
N ALA A 53 -8.60 8.96 1.16
CA ALA A 53 -9.22 10.26 1.33
C ALA A 53 -10.71 10.07 1.01
N HIS A 54 -11.57 10.69 1.78
CA HIS A 54 -13.03 10.49 1.85
C HIS A 54 -13.64 10.05 0.49
N PRO A 55 -14.61 9.09 0.44
CA PRO A 55 -15.19 8.59 -0.80
C PRO A 55 -15.92 9.66 -1.64
N PHE A 56 -16.10 10.87 -1.12
CA PHE A 56 -16.70 12.03 -1.79
C PHE A 56 -15.71 13.16 -2.10
N ASP A 57 -14.46 13.08 -1.63
CA ASP A 57 -13.44 13.98 -2.16
C ASP A 57 -13.18 13.58 -3.60
N PRO A 58 -13.02 14.54 -4.53
CA PRO A 58 -12.47 14.22 -5.84
C PRO A 58 -11.16 13.49 -5.55
N ALA A 59 -11.13 12.20 -5.90
CA ALA A 59 -10.02 11.32 -5.56
C ALA A 59 -8.74 12.09 -5.86
N PRO A 60 -7.82 12.28 -4.89
CA PRO A 60 -6.52 12.81 -5.24
C PRO A 60 -6.09 11.95 -6.43
N GLN A 61 -5.58 12.57 -7.48
CA GLN A 61 -5.12 11.82 -8.66
C GLN A 61 -4.04 10.88 -8.16
N LEU A 62 -4.48 9.67 -7.73
CA LEU A 62 -3.57 8.64 -7.30
C LEU A 62 -2.80 8.25 -8.55
N SER A 63 -1.58 8.70 -8.63
CA SER A 63 -0.65 8.20 -9.63
C SER A 63 -0.25 6.79 -9.20
N PRO A 64 -0.26 5.80 -10.09
CA PRO A 64 0.19 4.45 -9.76
C PRO A 64 1.73 4.35 -9.65
N GLU A 65 2.38 5.33 -9.04
CA GLU A 65 3.84 5.39 -8.87
C GLU A 65 4.33 4.51 -7.73
N SER A 66 3.50 4.30 -6.69
CA SER A 66 3.81 3.42 -5.58
C SER A 66 2.89 2.19 -5.54
N ALA A 67 3.38 1.09 -4.95
CA ALA A 67 2.59 -0.12 -4.72
C ALA A 67 1.32 0.17 -3.89
N LEU A 68 1.44 1.07 -2.89
CA LEU A 68 0.32 1.45 -2.03
C LEU A 68 -0.76 2.23 -2.80
N ASP A 69 -0.36 3.20 -3.63
CA ASP A 69 -1.33 4.00 -4.41
C ASP A 69 -2.02 3.14 -5.45
N THR A 70 -1.26 2.25 -6.11
CA THR A 70 -1.84 1.28 -7.06
C THR A 70 -2.82 0.33 -6.34
N ALA A 71 -2.48 -0.16 -5.14
CA ALA A 71 -3.37 -1.02 -4.36
C ALA A 71 -4.67 -0.31 -3.99
N LYS A 72 -4.60 0.95 -3.56
CA LYS A 72 -5.77 1.79 -3.26
C LYS A 72 -6.65 1.95 -4.49
N LEU A 73 -6.07 2.37 -5.60
CA LEU A 73 -6.79 2.60 -6.85
C LEU A 73 -7.43 1.30 -7.37
N LEU A 74 -6.70 0.19 -7.32
CA LEU A 74 -7.19 -1.14 -7.68
C LEU A 74 -8.42 -1.51 -6.85
N ASN A 75 -8.34 -1.41 -5.53
CA ASN A 75 -9.45 -1.75 -4.64
C ASN A 75 -10.66 -0.84 -4.86
N GLN A 76 -10.44 0.44 -5.14
CA GLN A 76 -11.50 1.39 -5.48
C GLN A 76 -12.22 0.99 -6.77
N TYR A 77 -11.49 0.65 -7.83
CA TYR A 77 -12.09 0.20 -9.09
C TYR A 77 -12.86 -1.11 -8.92
N LEU A 78 -12.29 -2.09 -8.22
CA LEU A 78 -12.93 -3.39 -8.00
C LEU A 78 -14.17 -3.28 -7.11
N ALA A 79 -14.14 -2.46 -6.04
CA ALA A 79 -15.31 -2.18 -5.21
C ALA A 79 -16.43 -1.45 -5.99
N ALA A 80 -16.08 -0.69 -7.03
CA ALA A 80 -17.03 -0.05 -7.94
C ALA A 80 -17.48 -0.96 -9.11
N GLY A 81 -16.93 -2.18 -9.23
CA GLY A 81 -17.19 -3.11 -10.34
C GLY A 81 -16.50 -2.72 -11.67
N LYS A 82 -15.53 -1.80 -11.63
CA LYS A 82 -14.81 -1.29 -12.82
C LYS A 82 -13.62 -2.20 -13.17
N ILE A 83 -13.92 -3.39 -13.68
CA ILE A 83 -12.90 -4.41 -13.94
C ILE A 83 -11.93 -4.03 -15.07
N GLU A 84 -12.39 -3.28 -16.09
CA GLU A 84 -11.51 -2.78 -17.16
C GLU A 84 -10.45 -1.82 -16.61
N ASP A 85 -10.87 -0.82 -15.82
CA ASP A 85 -9.97 0.16 -15.20
C ASP A 85 -8.99 -0.54 -14.24
N ALA A 86 -9.48 -1.52 -13.47
CA ALA A 86 -8.67 -2.32 -12.57
C ALA A 86 -7.62 -3.15 -13.32
N ALA A 87 -7.98 -3.71 -14.48
CA ALA A 87 -7.07 -4.50 -15.30
C ALA A 87 -5.93 -3.68 -15.88
N LEU A 88 -6.15 -2.39 -16.19
CA LEU A 88 -5.10 -1.49 -16.70
C LEU A 88 -4.00 -1.18 -15.66
N LEU A 89 -4.23 -1.51 -14.39
CA LEU A 89 -3.23 -1.42 -13.33
C LEU A 89 -2.31 -2.64 -13.23
N SER A 90 -2.33 -3.55 -14.21
CA SER A 90 -1.52 -4.77 -14.25
C SER A 90 -0.45 -4.69 -15.33
N ASN A 91 0.69 -5.39 -15.11
CA ASN A 91 1.70 -5.64 -16.15
C ASN A 91 1.23 -6.67 -17.21
N SER A 92 0.03 -7.25 -17.03
CA SER A 92 -0.64 -8.14 -18.00
C SER A 92 -2.15 -7.84 -18.05
N PRO A 93 -2.57 -6.69 -18.62
CA PRO A 93 -3.95 -6.22 -18.53
C PRO A 93 -4.99 -7.21 -19.08
N LYS A 94 -4.72 -7.82 -20.22
CA LYS A 94 -5.64 -8.80 -20.83
C LYS A 94 -5.87 -10.01 -19.94
N ARG A 95 -4.81 -10.54 -19.34
CA ARG A 95 -4.90 -11.68 -18.42
C ARG A 95 -5.66 -11.28 -17.16
N ARG A 96 -5.34 -10.11 -16.58
CA ARG A 96 -6.02 -9.59 -15.39
C ARG A 96 -7.52 -9.41 -15.65
N TYR A 97 -7.88 -8.82 -16.79
CA TYR A 97 -9.28 -8.63 -17.17
C TYR A 97 -10.03 -9.96 -17.21
N ALA A 98 -9.50 -10.97 -17.91
CA ALA A 98 -10.13 -12.28 -18.00
C ALA A 98 -10.36 -12.90 -16.61
N VAL A 99 -9.34 -12.89 -15.74
CA VAL A 99 -9.44 -13.43 -14.36
C VAL A 99 -10.50 -12.68 -13.53
N LEU A 100 -10.56 -11.35 -13.65
CA LEU A 100 -11.55 -10.56 -12.92
C LEU A 100 -12.97 -10.79 -13.44
N GLN A 101 -13.11 -10.93 -14.76
CA GLN A 101 -14.40 -11.23 -15.40
C GLN A 101 -14.91 -12.62 -15.00
N ASP A 102 -14.07 -13.63 -15.05
CA ASP A 102 -14.40 -14.99 -14.64
C ASP A 102 -14.85 -15.01 -13.16
N TYR A 103 -14.09 -14.37 -12.29
CA TYR A 103 -14.42 -14.28 -10.87
C TYR A 103 -15.75 -13.53 -10.63
N GLN A 104 -15.97 -12.41 -11.32
CA GLN A 104 -17.23 -11.66 -11.20
C GLN A 104 -18.45 -12.50 -11.68
N GLN A 105 -18.25 -13.29 -12.76
CA GLN A 105 -19.30 -14.21 -13.25
C GLN A 105 -19.58 -15.35 -12.26
N GLU A 106 -18.55 -15.87 -11.60
CA GLU A 106 -18.67 -16.95 -10.63
C GLU A 106 -19.43 -16.52 -9.36
N VAL A 107 -19.06 -15.36 -8.78
CA VAL A 107 -19.62 -14.91 -7.49
C VAL A 107 -20.81 -13.96 -7.63
N GLY A 108 -21.03 -13.39 -8.80
CA GLY A 108 -22.00 -12.33 -9.05
C GLY A 108 -21.46 -10.93 -8.72
N GLU A 109 -22.08 -9.92 -9.34
CA GLU A 109 -21.60 -8.53 -9.27
C GLU A 109 -21.63 -7.96 -7.85
N GLU A 110 -22.68 -8.24 -7.08
CA GLU A 110 -22.86 -7.72 -5.74
C GLU A 110 -21.81 -8.29 -4.78
N ASP A 111 -21.61 -9.61 -4.79
CA ASP A 111 -20.63 -10.29 -3.96
C ASP A 111 -19.20 -9.91 -4.35
N PHE A 112 -18.94 -9.75 -5.65
CA PHE A 112 -17.67 -9.22 -6.14
C PHE A 112 -17.36 -7.85 -5.53
N ARG A 113 -18.25 -6.89 -5.63
CA ARG A 113 -18.06 -5.55 -5.04
C ARG A 113 -17.90 -5.61 -3.53
N ARG A 114 -18.68 -6.45 -2.85
CA ARG A 114 -18.60 -6.62 -1.40
C ARG A 114 -17.22 -7.13 -0.95
N VAL A 115 -16.67 -8.12 -1.64
CA VAL A 115 -15.34 -8.68 -1.34
C VAL A 115 -14.27 -7.60 -1.42
N PHE A 116 -14.29 -6.77 -2.45
CA PHE A 116 -13.27 -5.72 -2.60
C PHE A 116 -13.53 -4.50 -1.71
N SER A 117 -14.76 -4.21 -1.32
CA SER A 117 -15.08 -3.17 -0.35
C SER A 117 -14.48 -3.44 1.03
N GLN A 118 -14.23 -4.70 1.38
CA GLN A 118 -13.59 -5.08 2.65
C GLN A 118 -12.19 -4.47 2.81
N TYR A 119 -11.47 -4.22 1.72
CA TYR A 119 -10.13 -3.62 1.78
C TYR A 119 -10.12 -2.18 2.31
N SER A 120 -11.23 -1.47 2.25
CA SER A 120 -11.39 -0.11 2.78
C SER A 120 -11.86 -0.05 4.23
N HIS A 121 -12.03 -1.21 4.91
CA HIS A 121 -12.49 -1.24 6.30
C HIS A 121 -11.55 -0.43 7.22
N PRO A 122 -12.07 0.42 8.12
CA PRO A 122 -11.26 1.36 8.91
C PRO A 122 -10.25 0.70 9.86
N GLU A 123 -10.46 -0.55 10.27
CA GLU A 123 -9.54 -1.31 11.12
C GLU A 123 -8.44 -2.05 10.35
N ASN A 124 -8.50 -2.05 9.03
CA ASN A 124 -7.44 -2.60 8.21
C ASN A 124 -6.17 -1.75 8.35
N ARG A 125 -5.04 -2.34 7.97
CA ARG A 125 -3.77 -1.62 7.88
C ARG A 125 -2.84 -2.26 6.85
N VAL A 126 -1.93 -1.46 6.33
CA VAL A 126 -0.77 -1.96 5.60
C VAL A 126 0.24 -2.44 6.64
N ALA A 127 0.41 -3.75 6.75
CA ALA A 127 1.25 -4.37 7.77
C ALA A 127 2.74 -4.25 7.44
N ALA A 128 3.09 -4.42 6.16
CA ALA A 128 4.46 -4.27 5.66
C ALA A 128 4.47 -4.11 4.14
N GLU A 129 5.56 -3.54 3.63
CA GLU A 129 5.93 -3.54 2.23
C GLU A 129 7.32 -4.17 2.11
N ILE A 130 7.45 -5.23 1.31
CA ILE A 130 8.70 -5.96 1.09
C ILE A 130 9.09 -5.83 -0.36
N THR A 131 10.33 -5.41 -0.64
CA THR A 131 10.82 -5.19 -2.01
C THR A 131 12.07 -6.01 -2.30
N ILE A 132 12.10 -6.66 -3.46
CA ILE A 132 13.27 -7.32 -4.06
C ILE A 132 13.46 -6.77 -5.48
N GLY A 133 14.50 -5.98 -5.71
CA GLY A 133 14.72 -5.33 -7.00
C GLY A 133 13.55 -4.43 -7.42
N ALA A 134 12.94 -4.71 -8.58
CA ALA A 134 11.78 -3.98 -9.09
C ALA A 134 10.43 -4.52 -8.57
N HIS A 135 10.44 -5.62 -7.82
CA HIS A 135 9.21 -6.29 -7.36
C HIS A 135 8.90 -5.93 -5.92
N THR A 136 7.63 -5.68 -5.63
CA THR A 136 7.14 -5.29 -4.32
C THR A 136 5.95 -6.17 -3.90
N LEU A 137 6.01 -6.68 -2.67
CA LEU A 137 4.90 -7.31 -1.97
C LEU A 137 4.35 -6.34 -0.94
N LEU A 138 3.09 -5.95 -1.09
CA LEU A 138 2.36 -5.19 -0.10
C LEU A 138 1.53 -6.15 0.76
N ILE A 139 1.78 -6.19 2.05
CA ILE A 139 1.07 -7.05 3.00
C ILE A 139 -0.02 -6.24 3.69
N TRP A 140 -1.27 -6.63 3.47
CA TRP A 140 -2.45 -5.98 3.99
C TRP A 140 -3.08 -6.84 5.09
N TYR A 141 -3.26 -6.30 6.28
CA TYR A 141 -4.01 -6.95 7.34
C TYR A 141 -5.49 -6.63 7.18
N LEU A 142 -6.30 -7.66 7.00
CA LEU A 142 -7.76 -7.59 6.93
C LEU A 142 -8.32 -7.92 8.31
N ALA A 143 -8.81 -6.90 9.00
CA ALA A 143 -9.22 -7.01 10.39
C ALA A 143 -10.42 -7.93 10.60
N GLN A 144 -11.39 -7.91 9.70
CA GLN A 144 -12.59 -8.75 9.78
C GLN A 144 -12.27 -10.25 9.68
N ASP A 145 -11.29 -10.60 8.84
CA ASP A 145 -10.89 -11.99 8.61
C ASP A 145 -9.71 -12.43 9.48
N HIS A 146 -9.13 -11.51 10.26
CA HIS A 146 -7.90 -11.73 11.03
C HIS A 146 -6.75 -12.34 10.21
N ARG A 147 -6.61 -11.93 8.94
CA ARG A 147 -5.64 -12.51 8.02
C ARG A 147 -4.79 -11.47 7.29
N TYR A 148 -3.65 -11.91 6.78
CA TYR A 148 -2.79 -11.12 5.92
C TYR A 148 -3.03 -11.47 4.46
N ALA A 149 -3.36 -10.48 3.63
CA ALA A 149 -3.44 -10.58 2.18
C ALA A 149 -2.16 -10.00 1.56
N GLY A 150 -1.62 -10.66 0.54
CA GLY A 150 -0.45 -10.18 -0.23
C GLY A 150 -0.88 -9.68 -1.59
N LEU A 151 -0.46 -8.46 -1.93
CA LEU A 151 -0.61 -7.87 -3.26
C LEU A 151 0.80 -7.70 -3.85
N PHE A 152 1.00 -8.22 -5.07
CA PHE A 152 2.30 -8.22 -5.73
C PHE A 152 2.33 -7.17 -6.83
N PHE A 153 3.40 -6.38 -6.85
CA PHE A 153 3.60 -5.30 -7.80
C PHE A 153 4.97 -5.40 -8.46
N MET A 154 5.08 -4.81 -9.63
CA MET A 154 6.33 -4.64 -10.37
C MET A 154 6.44 -3.20 -10.83
N GLN A 155 7.62 -2.60 -10.65
CA GLN A 155 7.92 -1.28 -11.16
C GLN A 155 8.22 -1.36 -12.66
N VAL A 156 7.41 -0.68 -13.47
CA VAL A 156 7.53 -0.62 -14.93
C VAL A 156 7.42 0.84 -15.37
N GLU A 157 8.47 1.38 -15.94
CA GLU A 157 8.50 2.76 -16.48
C GLU A 157 7.98 3.82 -15.51
N GLY A 158 8.40 3.73 -14.23
CA GLY A 158 7.99 4.67 -13.18
C GLY A 158 6.61 4.41 -12.57
N ARG A 159 5.93 3.34 -12.98
CA ARG A 159 4.61 2.94 -12.46
C ARG A 159 4.71 1.63 -11.69
N ALA A 160 4.09 1.55 -10.53
CA ALA A 160 3.92 0.30 -9.82
C ALA A 160 2.67 -0.41 -10.34
N LEU A 161 2.82 -1.48 -11.10
CA LEU A 161 1.72 -2.26 -11.67
C LEU A 161 1.56 -3.59 -10.93
N MET A 162 0.34 -4.12 -10.87
CA MET A 162 0.09 -5.48 -10.39
C MET A 162 0.94 -6.47 -11.18
N ASP A 163 1.68 -7.32 -10.45
CA ASP A 163 2.58 -8.31 -11.04
C ASP A 163 1.83 -9.63 -11.30
N ASP A 164 1.29 -9.79 -12.50
CA ASP A 164 0.55 -10.96 -12.94
C ASP A 164 1.39 -11.93 -13.76
N VAL A 165 2.62 -11.56 -14.09
CA VAL A 165 3.55 -12.41 -14.83
C VAL A 165 4.35 -13.26 -13.85
N PRO A 166 4.34 -14.60 -13.96
CA PRO A 166 5.16 -15.47 -13.13
C PRO A 166 6.66 -15.17 -13.30
N SER A 167 7.37 -15.04 -12.18
CA SER A 167 8.81 -14.86 -12.14
C SER A 167 9.40 -15.51 -10.88
N GLU A 168 10.72 -15.74 -10.87
CA GLU A 168 11.42 -16.25 -9.68
C GLU A 168 11.28 -15.26 -8.51
N THR A 169 11.50 -13.97 -8.76
CA THR A 169 11.38 -12.94 -7.71
C THR A 169 9.97 -12.89 -7.11
N ARG A 170 8.92 -13.05 -7.94
CA ARG A 170 7.55 -13.14 -7.43
C ARG A 170 7.35 -14.40 -6.57
N SER A 171 7.98 -15.52 -6.92
CA SER A 171 7.98 -16.75 -6.12
C SER A 171 8.70 -16.55 -4.79
N GLN A 172 9.85 -15.86 -4.78
CA GLN A 172 10.55 -15.46 -3.56
C GLN A 172 9.70 -14.57 -2.66
N LEU A 173 9.03 -13.56 -3.20
CA LEU A 173 8.11 -12.70 -2.44
C LEU A 173 6.91 -13.49 -1.86
N ARG A 174 6.43 -14.53 -2.56
CA ARG A 174 5.38 -15.41 -2.04
C ARG A 174 5.88 -16.19 -0.82
N ARG A 175 7.12 -16.74 -0.87
CA ARG A 175 7.73 -17.41 0.28
C ARG A 175 7.88 -16.47 1.47
N LEU A 176 8.29 -15.20 1.24
CA LEU A 176 8.36 -14.19 2.30
C LEU A 176 6.98 -13.84 2.88
N LEU A 177 5.91 -13.86 2.07
CA LEU A 177 4.54 -13.68 2.57
C LEU A 177 4.14 -14.83 3.51
N GLU A 178 4.46 -16.07 3.17
CA GLU A 178 4.16 -17.21 4.05
C GLU A 178 4.97 -17.14 5.35
N ALA A 179 6.25 -16.79 5.29
CA ALA A 179 7.08 -16.57 6.48
C ALA A 179 6.54 -15.41 7.36
N TYR A 180 6.01 -14.36 6.74
CA TYR A 180 5.35 -13.27 7.46
C TYR A 180 4.07 -13.74 8.16
N ARG A 181 3.25 -14.55 7.47
CA ARG A 181 2.03 -15.16 8.02
C ARG A 181 2.34 -16.11 9.18
N ALA A 182 3.44 -16.86 9.10
CA ALA A 182 3.93 -17.73 10.16
C ALA A 182 4.53 -16.97 11.36
N GLY A 183 4.74 -15.65 11.24
CA GLY A 183 5.35 -14.82 12.28
C GLY A 183 6.87 -14.91 12.36
N GLU A 184 7.51 -15.55 11.38
CA GLU A 184 8.98 -15.67 11.26
C GLU A 184 9.61 -14.34 10.83
N ILE A 185 8.89 -13.54 10.05
CA ILE A 185 9.22 -12.18 9.69
C ILE A 185 8.24 -11.24 10.39
N ARG A 186 8.74 -10.22 11.06
CA ARG A 186 7.93 -9.18 11.71
C ARG A 186 8.38 -7.79 11.28
N ALA A 187 7.44 -6.90 11.01
CA ALA A 187 7.74 -5.48 10.97
C ALA A 187 8.15 -5.02 12.37
N ALA A 188 9.13 -4.11 12.49
CA ALA A 188 9.48 -3.56 13.78
C ALA A 188 8.24 -2.88 14.39
N THR A 189 7.80 -3.36 15.55
CA THR A 189 6.74 -2.71 16.35
C THR A 189 7.36 -1.43 16.94
N ARG A 190 6.82 -0.29 16.58
CA ARG A 190 7.08 0.98 17.30
C ARG A 190 6.03 1.20 18.37
#